data_eebbe17fdc1f6801cbbadb081f5b3575
#
_entry.id   eebbe17fdc1f6801cbbadb081f5b3575
#
_cell.length_a   1.000
_cell.length_b   1.000
_cell.length_c   1.000
_cell.angle_alpha   90.00
_cell.angle_beta   90.00
_cell.angle_gamma   90.00
#
_symmetry.space_group_name_H-M   'P 1'
#
loop_
_entity.id
_entity.type
_entity.pdbx_description
1 polymer ?
#
loop_
_entity_poly.entity_id
_entity_poly.type
_entity_poly.pdbx_seq_one_letter_code
_entity_poly.pdbx_strand_id
1 'polypeptide(L)'
;MREGVVRGEAYRVESIDPARAAIALKSEDGHEVDWRLRQWGAGHTQAFAPRPLDLKVGDAIRFTRNDREASRINGGRGEVIAVDQQARTAIIQTGRGTTETLHLDSARDRHIAHAYVDTAFAAQGRTADHVIIHADSSATNLVDQKSFYVGISRAKESSTIFTSDRTKLVAAISERAGQVQTAIAQAIASGLEAGSAKGSGLE
;
A
#
# COMPACT_ATOMS: atom_id res chain seq x y z
N MET A 1 -3.55 -7.23 26.20
CA MET A 1 -3.13 -5.85 25.90
C MET A 1 -1.72 -5.69 26.44
N ARG A 2 -0.79 -5.24 25.64
CA ARG A 2 0.57 -4.87 26.10
C ARG A 2 0.45 -3.47 26.65
N GLU A 3 1.03 -3.19 27.83
CA GLU A 3 0.84 -1.97 28.58
C GLU A 3 0.87 -0.71 27.71
N GLY A 4 -0.27 -0.02 27.60
CA GLY A 4 -0.39 1.29 26.98
C GLY A 4 -0.54 1.32 25.44
N VAL A 5 -0.42 0.20 24.71
CA VAL A 5 -0.55 0.20 23.24
C VAL A 5 -1.82 -0.50 22.81
N VAL A 6 -2.65 0.20 22.05
CA VAL A 6 -3.90 -0.32 21.50
C VAL A 6 -3.66 -0.84 20.07
N ARG A 7 -4.15 -2.03 19.79
CA ARG A 7 -4.01 -2.64 18.46
C ARG A 7 -4.76 -1.83 17.41
N GLY A 8 -4.01 -1.43 16.40
CA GLY A 8 -4.58 -0.72 15.25
C GLY A 8 -4.59 0.80 15.40
N GLU A 9 -4.12 1.33 16.51
CA GLU A 9 -3.90 2.77 16.66
C GLU A 9 -2.56 3.22 16.06
N ALA A 10 -2.54 4.49 15.65
CA ALA A 10 -1.34 5.16 15.18
C ALA A 10 -0.72 5.98 16.31
N TYR A 11 0.59 5.89 16.43
CA TYR A 11 1.38 6.63 17.40
C TYR A 11 2.44 7.44 16.68
N ARG A 12 2.71 8.63 17.17
CA ARG A 12 3.83 9.44 16.69
C ARG A 12 5.11 8.99 17.39
N VAL A 13 6.18 8.83 16.62
CA VAL A 13 7.52 8.63 17.18
C VAL A 13 8.05 9.97 17.65
N GLU A 14 8.26 10.12 18.95
CA GLU A 14 8.84 11.33 19.56
C GLU A 14 10.37 11.24 19.63
N SER A 15 10.88 10.08 20.02
CA SER A 15 12.33 9.85 20.08
C SER A 15 12.67 8.37 19.94
N ILE A 16 13.91 8.10 19.55
CA ILE A 16 14.47 6.76 19.43
C ILE A 16 15.72 6.70 20.32
N ASP A 17 15.76 5.72 21.22
CA ASP A 17 16.93 5.40 22.07
C ASP A 17 17.54 4.07 21.62
N PRO A 18 18.58 4.11 20.76
CA PRO A 18 19.22 2.88 20.27
C PRO A 18 19.90 2.07 21.37
N ALA A 19 20.44 2.75 22.43
CA ALA A 19 21.16 2.08 23.51
C ALA A 19 20.23 1.20 24.35
N ARG A 20 19.01 1.66 24.57
CA ARG A 20 17.96 0.92 25.30
C ARG A 20 17.08 0.07 24.40
N ALA A 21 17.28 0.14 23.05
CA ALA A 21 16.41 -0.43 22.05
C ALA A 21 14.91 -0.07 22.31
N ALA A 22 14.67 1.22 22.57
CA ALA A 22 13.38 1.77 22.93
C ALA A 22 12.99 2.92 22.00
N ILE A 23 11.68 3.07 21.79
CA ILE A 23 11.08 4.14 20.99
C ILE A 23 10.01 4.80 21.84
N ALA A 24 10.15 6.10 22.10
CA ALA A 24 9.10 6.88 22.75
C ALA A 24 8.00 7.18 21.73
N LEU A 25 6.79 6.77 22.04
CA LEU A 25 5.61 6.89 21.21
C LEU A 25 4.58 7.77 21.92
N LYS A 26 3.85 8.57 21.15
CA LYS A 26 2.73 9.39 21.63
C LYS A 26 1.48 9.14 20.82
N SER A 27 0.37 8.82 21.49
CA SER A 27 -0.95 8.72 20.85
C SER A 27 -1.52 10.10 20.52
N GLU A 28 -2.60 10.16 19.74
CA GLU A 28 -3.31 11.43 19.48
C GLU A 28 -3.90 12.04 20.77
N ASP A 29 -4.34 11.21 21.70
CA ASP A 29 -4.87 11.63 23.00
C ASP A 29 -3.76 12.10 23.97
N GLY A 30 -2.51 12.12 23.52
CA GLY A 30 -1.36 12.56 24.34
C GLY A 30 -0.78 11.49 25.25
N HIS A 31 -1.27 10.25 25.20
CA HIS A 31 -0.72 9.15 25.99
C HIS A 31 0.65 8.75 25.49
N GLU A 32 1.64 8.69 26.38
CA GLU A 32 3.02 8.36 26.05
C GLU A 32 3.33 6.91 26.40
N VAL A 33 4.02 6.22 25.50
CA VAL A 33 4.40 4.82 25.64
C VAL A 33 5.86 4.64 25.26
N ASP A 34 6.63 3.96 26.13
CA ASP A 34 8.00 3.55 25.84
C ASP A 34 7.99 2.16 25.19
N TRP A 35 8.02 2.11 23.86
CA TRP A 35 8.01 0.87 23.09
C TRP A 35 9.38 0.20 23.12
N ARG A 36 9.49 -0.95 23.77
CA ARG A 36 10.74 -1.70 23.91
C ARG A 36 10.83 -2.79 22.84
N LEU A 37 11.71 -2.60 21.87
CA LEU A 37 11.89 -3.52 20.73
C LEU A 37 12.28 -4.94 21.18
N ARG A 38 13.13 -5.05 22.22
CA ARG A 38 13.55 -6.36 22.75
C ARG A 38 12.41 -7.14 23.40
N GLN A 39 11.45 -6.44 23.99
CA GLN A 39 10.33 -7.05 24.73
C GLN A 39 9.14 -7.32 23.84
N TRP A 40 8.84 -6.42 22.90
CA TRP A 40 7.61 -6.47 22.12
C TRP A 40 7.83 -6.78 20.65
N GLY A 41 9.06 -6.71 20.16
CA GLY A 41 9.46 -7.00 18.79
C GLY A 41 8.99 -5.94 17.79
N ALA A 42 9.55 -6.00 16.60
CA ALA A 42 9.16 -5.12 15.48
C ALA A 42 8.07 -5.73 14.59
N GLY A 43 7.83 -7.03 14.69
CA GLY A 43 6.96 -7.78 13.75
C GLY A 43 5.47 -7.44 13.80
N HIS A 44 5.04 -6.67 14.81
CA HIS A 44 3.65 -6.26 14.98
C HIS A 44 3.43 -4.76 14.79
N THR A 45 4.45 -4.04 14.32
CA THR A 45 4.42 -2.60 14.09
C THR A 45 4.73 -2.30 12.64
N GLN A 46 4.14 -1.22 12.13
CA GLN A 46 4.43 -0.71 10.80
C GLN A 46 4.75 0.78 10.93
N ALA A 47 5.92 1.17 10.41
CA ALA A 47 6.31 2.57 10.39
C ALA A 47 5.74 3.27 9.15
N PHE A 48 5.23 4.47 9.33
CA PHE A 48 4.69 5.31 8.27
C PHE A 48 5.36 6.69 8.32
N ALA A 49 5.66 7.23 7.16
CA ALA A 49 6.00 8.64 7.04
C ALA A 49 4.71 9.40 6.66
N PRO A 50 4.27 10.39 7.44
CA PRO A 50 3.11 11.20 7.06
C PRO A 50 3.43 11.97 5.79
N ARG A 51 2.48 11.98 4.85
CA ARG A 51 2.55 12.80 3.64
C ARG A 51 1.33 13.70 3.60
N PRO A 52 1.47 14.98 3.27
CA PRO A 52 0.31 15.82 3.03
C PRO A 52 -0.49 15.25 1.85
N LEU A 53 -1.79 15.28 1.99
CA LEU A 53 -2.73 14.90 0.95
C LEU A 53 -3.64 16.10 0.71
N ASP A 54 -3.46 16.77 -0.42
CA ASP A 54 -4.34 17.86 -0.82
C ASP A 54 -5.66 17.28 -1.35
N LEU A 55 -6.78 17.67 -0.75
CA LEU A 55 -8.10 17.24 -1.17
C LEU A 55 -8.87 18.43 -1.76
N LYS A 56 -9.48 18.20 -2.91
CA LYS A 56 -10.35 19.15 -3.61
C LYS A 56 -11.66 18.48 -3.98
N VAL A 57 -12.69 19.28 -4.13
CA VAL A 57 -13.98 18.80 -4.66
C VAL A 57 -13.78 18.23 -6.05
N GLY A 58 -14.35 17.06 -6.30
CA GLY A 58 -14.17 16.27 -7.52
C GLY A 58 -13.03 15.24 -7.46
N ASP A 59 -12.21 15.26 -6.39
CA ASP A 59 -11.14 14.28 -6.25
C ASP A 59 -11.70 12.87 -6.01
N ALA A 60 -11.21 11.91 -6.79
CA ALA A 60 -11.43 10.51 -6.52
C ALA A 60 -10.49 10.03 -5.42
N ILE A 61 -11.04 9.44 -4.37
CA ILE A 61 -10.28 8.86 -3.26
C ILE A 61 -10.56 7.36 -3.11
N ARG A 62 -9.67 6.69 -2.39
CA ARG A 62 -9.85 5.32 -1.91
C ARG A 62 -9.49 5.21 -0.45
N PHE A 63 -10.20 4.35 0.27
CA PHE A 63 -9.82 3.97 1.63
C PHE A 63 -8.64 2.99 1.60
N THR A 64 -7.66 3.21 2.47
CA THR A 64 -6.43 2.38 2.54
C THR A 64 -6.47 1.38 3.69
N ARG A 65 -7.57 1.36 4.45
CA ARG A 65 -7.77 0.47 5.61
C ARG A 65 -9.23 0.06 5.72
N ASN A 66 -9.46 -1.16 6.26
CA ASN A 66 -10.80 -1.59 6.68
C ASN A 66 -11.19 -0.90 7.98
N ASP A 67 -12.40 -0.39 8.04
CA ASP A 67 -13.03 0.13 9.24
C ASP A 67 -14.46 -0.41 9.33
N ARG A 68 -14.68 -1.33 10.26
CA ARG A 68 -15.97 -2.02 10.40
C ARG A 68 -17.06 -1.09 10.94
N GLU A 69 -16.71 -0.17 11.84
CA GLU A 69 -17.69 0.74 12.45
C GLU A 69 -18.19 1.76 11.44
N ALA A 70 -17.30 2.29 10.58
CA ALA A 70 -17.67 3.17 9.48
C ALA A 70 -18.07 2.40 8.20
N SER A 71 -18.14 1.07 8.24
CA SER A 71 -18.44 0.23 7.07
C SER A 71 -17.52 0.48 5.87
N ARG A 72 -16.27 0.90 6.11
CA ARG A 72 -15.26 1.14 5.09
C ARG A 72 -14.50 -0.13 4.78
N ILE A 73 -14.26 -0.36 3.50
CA ILE A 73 -13.48 -1.48 3.00
C ILE A 73 -12.20 -0.93 2.37
N ASN A 74 -11.06 -1.54 2.65
CA ASN A 74 -9.80 -1.21 1.98
C ASN A 74 -9.96 -1.35 0.45
N GLY A 75 -9.58 -0.31 -0.29
CA GLY A 75 -9.81 -0.19 -1.73
C GLY A 75 -11.20 0.34 -2.10
N GLY A 76 -12.12 0.53 -1.14
CA GLY A 76 -13.39 1.21 -1.35
C GLY A 76 -13.16 2.64 -1.84
N ARG A 77 -13.96 3.09 -2.81
CA ARG A 77 -13.77 4.38 -3.48
C ARG A 77 -14.90 5.34 -3.18
N GLY A 78 -14.58 6.62 -3.29
CA GLY A 78 -15.52 7.71 -3.23
C GLY A 78 -15.02 8.94 -3.97
N GLU A 79 -15.87 9.91 -4.09
CA GLU A 79 -15.57 11.23 -4.66
C GLU A 79 -15.75 12.30 -3.59
N VAL A 80 -14.83 13.24 -3.51
CA VAL A 80 -14.92 14.39 -2.60
C VAL A 80 -15.95 15.36 -3.16
N ILE A 81 -17.07 15.54 -2.47
CA ILE A 81 -18.14 16.44 -2.90
C ILE A 81 -18.15 17.78 -2.17
N ALA A 82 -17.50 17.86 -1.00
CA ALA A 82 -17.31 19.12 -0.28
C ALA A 82 -16.05 19.04 0.60
N VAL A 83 -15.41 20.19 0.83
CA VAL A 83 -14.27 20.35 1.75
C VAL A 83 -14.50 21.60 2.57
N ASP A 84 -14.44 21.48 3.89
CA ASP A 84 -14.44 22.61 4.83
C ASP A 84 -13.04 22.68 5.49
N GLN A 85 -12.28 23.69 5.12
CA GLN A 85 -10.92 23.89 5.65
C GLN A 85 -10.92 24.37 7.11
N GLN A 86 -11.95 25.12 7.52
CA GLN A 86 -12.05 25.62 8.89
C GLN A 86 -12.46 24.52 9.85
N ALA A 87 -13.48 23.74 9.48
CA ALA A 87 -13.92 22.59 10.25
C ALA A 87 -13.01 21.35 10.10
N ARG A 88 -12.02 21.41 9.21
CA ARG A 88 -11.13 20.28 8.89
C ARG A 88 -11.91 19.01 8.52
N THR A 89 -12.94 19.18 7.68
CA THR A 89 -13.78 18.05 7.23
C THR A 89 -13.85 17.96 5.73
N ALA A 90 -14.09 16.75 5.23
CA ALA A 90 -14.42 16.50 3.83
C ALA A 90 -15.65 15.59 3.74
N ILE A 91 -16.57 15.88 2.83
CA ILE A 91 -17.71 15.03 2.54
C ILE A 91 -17.40 14.20 1.32
N ILE A 92 -17.55 12.90 1.47
CA ILE A 92 -17.26 11.92 0.43
C ILE A 92 -18.56 11.26 -0.01
N GLN A 93 -18.81 11.20 -1.31
CA GLN A 93 -19.84 10.34 -1.89
C GLN A 93 -19.19 9.00 -2.20
N THR A 94 -19.67 7.95 -1.54
CA THR A 94 -19.14 6.59 -1.77
C THR A 94 -19.70 5.98 -3.05
N GLY A 95 -19.05 4.98 -3.59
CA GLY A 95 -19.52 4.25 -4.78
C GLY A 95 -20.88 3.55 -4.60
N ARG A 96 -21.41 3.51 -3.36
CA ARG A 96 -22.76 3.02 -3.05
C ARG A 96 -23.83 4.13 -3.06
N GLY A 97 -23.43 5.37 -3.39
CA GLY A 97 -24.33 6.52 -3.39
C GLY A 97 -24.62 7.12 -2.02
N THR A 98 -23.99 6.61 -0.97
CA THR A 98 -24.08 7.20 0.38
C THR A 98 -23.03 8.28 0.57
N THR A 99 -23.33 9.27 1.38
CA THR A 99 -22.39 10.31 1.79
C THR A 99 -21.81 10.01 3.16
N GLU A 100 -20.55 10.36 3.34
CA GLU A 100 -19.81 10.18 4.59
C GLU A 100 -18.97 11.43 4.87
N THR A 101 -18.94 11.88 6.13
CA THR A 101 -18.07 12.97 6.55
C THR A 101 -16.79 12.43 7.15
N LEU A 102 -15.65 12.86 6.62
CA LEU A 102 -14.33 12.58 7.15
C LEU A 102 -13.86 13.75 8.01
N HIS A 103 -13.37 13.46 9.20
CA HIS A 103 -12.71 14.40 10.09
C HIS A 103 -11.21 14.31 9.86
N LEU A 104 -10.62 15.26 9.14
CA LEU A 104 -9.24 15.20 8.67
C LEU A 104 -8.19 15.25 9.79
N ASP A 105 -8.59 15.64 10.98
CA ASP A 105 -7.76 15.60 12.19
C ASP A 105 -7.81 14.24 12.90
N SER A 106 -8.81 13.42 12.61
CA SER A 106 -8.91 12.07 13.16
C SER A 106 -7.93 11.10 12.49
N ALA A 107 -7.11 10.38 13.26
CA ALA A 107 -6.25 9.32 12.74
C ALA A 107 -7.01 8.25 11.97
N ARG A 108 -8.24 7.96 12.41
CA ARG A 108 -9.13 7.01 11.77
C ARG A 108 -9.47 7.39 10.34
N ASP A 109 -9.74 8.66 10.08
CA ASP A 109 -10.22 9.17 8.81
C ASP A 109 -9.08 9.53 7.82
N ARG A 110 -7.83 9.55 8.30
CA ARG A 110 -6.64 9.78 7.46
C ARG A 110 -6.21 8.58 6.59
N HIS A 111 -6.88 7.43 6.75
CA HIS A 111 -6.60 6.25 5.93
C HIS A 111 -7.24 6.34 4.55
N ILE A 112 -6.89 7.40 3.81
CA ILE A 112 -7.33 7.69 2.45
C ILE A 112 -6.13 7.95 1.53
N ALA A 113 -6.33 7.76 0.24
CA ALA A 113 -5.37 8.12 -0.81
C ALA A 113 -6.15 8.52 -2.06
N HIS A 114 -5.52 9.29 -2.95
CA HIS A 114 -6.10 9.53 -4.27
C HIS A 114 -6.30 8.23 -5.04
N ALA A 115 -7.37 8.15 -5.82
CA ALA A 115 -7.76 6.96 -6.58
C ALA A 115 -7.61 7.14 -8.10
N TYR A 116 -6.74 8.04 -8.53
CA TYR A 116 -6.48 8.30 -9.95
C TYR A 116 -5.67 7.19 -10.62
N VAL A 117 -4.83 6.49 -9.86
CA VAL A 117 -3.94 5.45 -10.35
C VAL A 117 -4.11 4.19 -9.51
N ASP A 118 -4.16 3.05 -10.19
CA ASP A 118 -4.15 1.73 -9.57
C ASP A 118 -2.90 0.95 -9.99
N THR A 119 -2.51 -0.01 -9.18
CA THR A 119 -1.57 -1.04 -9.62
C THR A 119 -2.29 -2.02 -10.58
N ALA A 120 -1.55 -2.68 -11.47
CA ALA A 120 -2.12 -3.69 -12.37
C ALA A 120 -2.91 -4.75 -11.58
N PHE A 121 -2.43 -5.14 -10.40
CA PHE A 121 -3.10 -6.08 -9.50
C PHE A 121 -4.43 -5.51 -8.96
N ALA A 122 -4.46 -4.27 -8.51
CA ALA A 122 -5.67 -3.62 -7.99
C ALA A 122 -6.71 -3.35 -9.09
N ALA A 123 -6.28 -3.23 -10.35
CA ALA A 123 -7.14 -3.07 -11.52
C ALA A 123 -7.72 -4.40 -12.02
N GLN A 124 -7.32 -5.55 -11.45
CA GLN A 124 -7.80 -6.85 -11.87
C GLN A 124 -9.32 -6.97 -11.70
N GLY A 125 -10.00 -7.49 -12.72
CA GLY A 125 -11.46 -7.60 -12.74
C GLY A 125 -12.20 -6.32 -13.20
N ARG A 126 -11.48 -5.23 -13.48
CA ARG A 126 -12.07 -3.99 -14.04
C ARG A 126 -11.78 -3.88 -15.53
N THR A 127 -12.62 -3.15 -16.24
CA THR A 127 -12.43 -2.77 -17.64
C THR A 127 -12.67 -1.28 -17.82
N ALA A 128 -11.95 -0.67 -18.76
CA ALA A 128 -12.12 0.71 -19.17
C ALA A 128 -12.02 0.80 -20.69
N ASP A 129 -12.59 1.83 -21.29
CA ASP A 129 -12.50 1.99 -22.75
C ASP A 129 -11.06 2.29 -23.14
N HIS A 130 -10.37 3.16 -22.40
CA HIS A 130 -8.97 3.49 -22.58
C HIS A 130 -8.17 3.22 -21.32
N VAL A 131 -7.00 2.62 -21.45
CA VAL A 131 -6.08 2.34 -20.34
C VAL A 131 -4.73 3.00 -20.58
N ILE A 132 -4.26 3.74 -19.60
CA ILE A 132 -2.91 4.32 -19.58
C ILE A 132 -2.06 3.52 -18.61
N ILE A 133 -0.94 2.98 -19.08
CA ILE A 133 -0.01 2.18 -18.29
C ILE A 133 1.31 2.93 -18.17
N HIS A 134 1.74 3.21 -16.95
CA HIS A 134 3.10 3.65 -16.66
C HIS A 134 3.93 2.43 -16.27
N ALA A 135 4.85 2.03 -17.17
CA ALA A 135 5.76 0.90 -16.97
C ALA A 135 7.19 1.42 -16.91
N ASP A 136 7.71 1.60 -15.69
CA ASP A 136 9.09 2.04 -15.49
C ASP A 136 10.05 0.91 -15.86
N SER A 137 10.88 1.14 -16.88
CA SER A 137 11.86 0.16 -17.37
C SER A 137 12.98 -0.14 -16.35
N SER A 138 13.16 0.70 -15.33
CA SER A 138 14.12 0.47 -14.24
C SER A 138 13.57 -0.43 -13.15
N ALA A 139 12.24 -0.48 -12.99
CA ALA A 139 11.55 -1.30 -12.00
C ALA A 139 11.38 -2.75 -12.47
N THR A 140 12.49 -3.39 -12.85
CA THR A 140 12.50 -4.74 -13.45
C THR A 140 11.79 -5.81 -12.64
N ASN A 141 11.68 -5.64 -11.31
CA ASN A 141 10.98 -6.60 -10.44
C ASN A 141 9.45 -6.51 -10.50
N LEU A 142 8.91 -5.41 -11.04
CA LEU A 142 7.47 -5.15 -11.10
C LEU A 142 6.88 -5.35 -12.50
N VAL A 143 7.74 -5.51 -13.52
CA VAL A 143 7.33 -5.65 -14.91
C VAL A 143 7.62 -7.08 -15.37
N ASP A 144 6.59 -7.89 -15.45
CA ASP A 144 6.60 -9.23 -16.03
C ASP A 144 5.51 -9.35 -17.11
N GLN A 145 5.61 -10.37 -17.93
CA GLN A 145 4.67 -10.61 -19.03
C GLN A 145 3.22 -10.73 -18.53
N LYS A 146 3.00 -11.36 -17.38
CA LYS A 146 1.66 -11.58 -16.81
C LYS A 146 1.05 -10.27 -16.33
N SER A 147 1.78 -9.49 -15.55
CA SER A 147 1.32 -8.19 -15.06
C SER A 147 1.06 -7.21 -16.20
N PHE A 148 1.92 -7.24 -17.23
CA PHE A 148 1.76 -6.43 -18.42
C PHE A 148 0.50 -6.83 -19.20
N TYR A 149 0.29 -8.13 -19.43
CA TYR A 149 -0.90 -8.66 -20.06
C TYR A 149 -2.18 -8.30 -19.31
N VAL A 150 -2.16 -8.43 -17.97
CA VAL A 150 -3.29 -8.03 -17.13
C VAL A 150 -3.60 -6.54 -17.33
N GLY A 151 -2.59 -5.68 -17.39
CA GLY A 151 -2.78 -4.25 -17.63
C GLY A 151 -3.44 -3.94 -18.97
N ILE A 152 -2.88 -4.44 -20.07
CA ILE A 152 -3.39 -4.16 -21.42
C ILE A 152 -4.76 -4.78 -21.68
N SER A 153 -5.03 -5.96 -21.10
CA SER A 153 -6.32 -6.66 -21.23
C SER A 153 -7.48 -5.96 -20.52
N ARG A 154 -7.21 -4.88 -19.78
CA ARG A 154 -8.27 -4.04 -19.15
C ARG A 154 -8.89 -3.06 -20.13
N ALA A 155 -8.23 -2.77 -21.25
CA ALA A 155 -8.73 -1.85 -22.26
C ALA A 155 -9.72 -2.54 -23.18
N LYS A 156 -10.85 -1.86 -23.46
CA LYS A 156 -11.79 -2.28 -24.52
C LYS A 156 -11.38 -1.73 -25.89
N GLU A 157 -10.91 -0.48 -25.93
CA GLU A 157 -10.63 0.22 -27.18
C GLU A 157 -9.12 0.44 -27.39
N SER A 158 -8.42 1.00 -26.40
CA SER A 158 -7.00 1.30 -26.56
C SER A 158 -6.20 1.25 -25.27
N SER A 159 -4.92 0.89 -25.40
CA SER A 159 -3.92 0.98 -24.33
C SER A 159 -2.77 1.87 -24.74
N THR A 160 -2.43 2.85 -23.92
CA THR A 160 -1.25 3.71 -24.10
C THR A 160 -0.24 3.41 -23.02
N ILE A 161 1.00 3.16 -23.42
CA ILE A 161 2.07 2.77 -22.52
C ILE A 161 3.12 3.89 -22.48
N PHE A 162 3.39 4.40 -21.27
CA PHE A 162 4.49 5.31 -20.99
C PHE A 162 5.62 4.55 -20.32
N THR A 163 6.82 4.68 -20.88
CA THR A 163 8.03 4.05 -20.34
C THR A 163 9.23 4.96 -20.59
N SER A 164 10.24 4.87 -19.73
CA SER A 164 11.51 5.61 -19.90
C SER A 164 12.39 5.01 -21.00
N ASP A 165 12.31 3.69 -21.24
CA ASP A 165 13.09 2.98 -22.26
C ASP A 165 12.31 1.79 -22.81
N ARG A 166 11.88 1.92 -24.07
CA ARG A 166 11.10 0.87 -24.74
C ARG A 166 11.89 -0.43 -24.93
N THR A 167 13.17 -0.32 -25.26
CA THR A 167 14.00 -1.50 -25.54
C THR A 167 14.20 -2.34 -24.28
N LYS A 168 14.51 -1.67 -23.16
CA LYS A 168 14.62 -2.33 -21.85
C LYS A 168 13.30 -2.91 -21.38
N LEU A 169 12.20 -2.22 -21.60
CA LEU A 169 10.87 -2.71 -21.24
C LEU A 169 10.54 -4.01 -21.99
N VAL A 170 10.74 -4.03 -23.31
CA VAL A 170 10.49 -5.23 -24.16
C VAL A 170 11.39 -6.39 -23.72
N ALA A 171 12.67 -6.14 -23.46
CA ALA A 171 13.57 -7.17 -22.96
C ALA A 171 13.10 -7.73 -21.61
N ALA A 172 12.76 -6.88 -20.65
CA ALA A 172 12.28 -7.30 -19.33
C ALA A 172 10.98 -8.14 -19.40
N ILE A 173 10.05 -7.77 -20.29
CA ILE A 173 8.81 -8.53 -20.50
C ILE A 173 9.10 -9.88 -21.15
N SER A 174 10.05 -9.94 -22.11
CA SER A 174 10.38 -11.18 -22.84
C SER A 174 11.15 -12.17 -21.96
N GLU A 175 12.02 -11.68 -21.09
CA GLU A 175 12.82 -12.51 -20.17
C GLU A 175 12.00 -13.09 -19.02
N ARG A 176 10.92 -12.41 -18.64
CA ARG A 176 10.11 -12.78 -17.47
C ARG A 176 8.73 -13.26 -17.91
N ALA A 177 8.61 -14.54 -18.09
CA ALA A 177 7.35 -15.20 -18.46
C ALA A 177 6.29 -15.26 -17.34
N GLY A 178 6.35 -14.36 -16.36
CA GLY A 178 5.39 -14.32 -15.25
C GLY A 178 5.45 -15.57 -14.37
N GLN A 179 6.63 -15.87 -13.81
CA GLN A 179 6.75 -16.97 -12.85
C GLN A 179 5.82 -16.72 -11.67
N VAL A 180 4.91 -17.66 -11.42
CA VAL A 180 4.07 -17.65 -10.24
C VAL A 180 4.98 -17.96 -9.05
N GLN A 181 5.47 -16.92 -8.39
CA GLN A 181 6.07 -17.07 -7.07
C GLN A 181 4.95 -17.35 -6.06
N THR A 182 4.53 -18.60 -5.97
CA THR A 182 3.74 -19.02 -4.82
C THR A 182 4.66 -19.06 -3.60
N ALA A 183 4.14 -18.74 -2.41
CA ALA A 183 4.91 -18.85 -1.17
C ALA A 183 5.56 -20.26 -1.02
N ILE A 184 4.92 -21.29 -1.56
CA ILE A 184 5.43 -22.67 -1.62
C ILE A 184 6.63 -22.77 -2.57
N ALA A 185 6.57 -22.19 -3.77
CA ALA A 185 7.68 -22.21 -4.73
C ALA A 185 8.90 -21.46 -4.17
N GLN A 186 8.68 -20.36 -3.47
CA GLN A 186 9.75 -19.59 -2.83
C GLN A 186 10.38 -20.36 -1.66
N ALA A 187 9.57 -21.06 -0.85
CA ALA A 187 10.07 -21.93 0.23
C ALA A 187 10.86 -23.13 -0.29
N ILE A 188 10.44 -23.72 -1.42
CA ILE A 188 11.18 -24.82 -2.07
C ILE A 188 12.51 -24.31 -2.64
N ALA A 189 12.53 -23.16 -3.30
CA ALA A 189 13.76 -22.56 -3.85
C ALA A 189 14.77 -22.23 -2.75
N SER A 190 14.34 -21.60 -1.65
CA SER A 190 15.20 -21.29 -0.50
C SER A 190 15.66 -22.56 0.26
N GLY A 191 14.85 -23.62 0.29
CA GLY A 191 15.20 -24.89 0.88
C GLY A 191 16.26 -25.65 0.07
N LEU A 192 16.23 -25.55 -1.26
CA LEU A 192 17.24 -26.14 -2.15
C LEU A 192 18.60 -25.43 -2.04
N GLU A 193 18.63 -24.12 -1.90
CA GLU A 193 19.87 -23.36 -1.68
C GLU A 193 20.51 -23.67 -0.32
N ALA A 194 19.72 -23.83 0.74
CA ALA A 194 20.19 -24.22 2.06
C ALA A 194 20.72 -25.67 2.11
N GLY A 195 20.18 -26.55 1.27
CA GLY A 195 20.66 -27.95 1.13
C GLY A 195 21.98 -28.06 0.40
N SER A 196 22.23 -27.22 -0.62
CA SER A 196 23.47 -27.21 -1.40
C SER A 196 24.69 -26.69 -0.59
N ALA A 197 24.47 -25.80 0.37
CA ALA A 197 25.55 -25.24 1.20
C ALA A 197 26.06 -26.20 2.29
N LYS A 198 25.37 -27.30 2.60
CA LYS A 198 25.76 -28.29 3.62
C LYS A 198 26.54 -29.51 3.06
N GLY A 199 26.69 -29.61 1.75
CA GLY A 199 27.31 -30.78 1.08
C GLY A 199 28.80 -30.67 0.78
N SER A 200 29.50 -29.57 1.09
CA SER A 200 30.91 -29.37 0.75
C SER A 200 31.88 -29.30 1.95
N GLY A 201 31.65 -30.10 2.96
CA GLY A 201 32.49 -30.12 4.16
C GLY A 201 32.67 -31.51 4.74
N LEU A 202 33.21 -32.45 3.93
CA LEU A 202 33.78 -33.71 4.41
C LEU A 202 34.73 -34.25 3.33
N GLU A 203 35.98 -33.81 3.38
CA GLU A 203 37.20 -34.57 3.05
C GLU A 203 38.36 -34.02 3.86
#